data_dfa1b8f16c4e55b57774d08ccebc2fe1
#
_entry.id   dfa1b8f16c4e55b57774d08ccebc2fe1
#
_cell.length_a   1.000
_cell.length_b   1.000
_cell.length_c   1.000
_cell.angle_alpha   90.00
_cell.angle_beta   90.00
_cell.angle_gamma   90.00
#
_symmetry.space_group_name_H-M   'P 1'
#
loop_
_entity.id
_entity.type
_entity.pdbx_description
1 polymer ?
#
loop_
_entity_poly.entity_id
_entity_poly.type
_entity_poly.pdbx_seq_one_letter_code
_entity_poly.pdbx_strand_id
1 'polypeptide(L)'
;MNPEDVVTLIERYNDAWNRQDLDTIASLHHAEVVFENHTAGERAEGADAVREHIGAIFRNNPDMRFRTRSLRAGEDFAVCEWTLNVTKDGRRLEWDGVDVFPLRDGLIARKEVYSASHRPREPTG
;
A
#
# COMPACT_ATOMS: atom_id res chain seq x y z
N MET A 1 -0.29 16.50 12.03
CA MET A 1 0.39 15.49 12.88
C MET A 1 1.88 15.77 12.87
N ASN A 2 2.61 15.33 13.89
CA ASN A 2 4.06 15.37 13.78
C ASN A 2 4.56 14.17 12.96
N PRO A 3 5.78 14.22 12.40
CA PRO A 3 6.28 13.12 11.58
C PRO A 3 6.34 11.76 12.27
N GLU A 4 6.58 11.72 13.57
CA GLU A 4 6.62 10.45 14.32
C GLU A 4 5.24 9.80 14.35
N ASP A 5 4.18 10.58 14.52
CA ASP A 5 2.80 10.08 14.50
C ASP A 5 2.43 9.59 13.10
N VAL A 6 2.92 10.26 12.06
CA VAL A 6 2.71 9.82 10.67
C VAL A 6 3.39 8.47 10.43
N VAL A 7 4.63 8.30 10.90
CA VAL A 7 5.35 7.01 10.79
C VAL A 7 4.54 5.91 11.49
N THR A 8 4.08 6.14 12.70
CA THR A 8 3.28 5.16 13.46
C THR A 8 2.00 4.78 12.70
N LEU A 9 1.31 5.76 12.13
CA LEU A 9 0.11 5.52 11.35
C LEU A 9 0.39 4.63 10.14
N ILE A 10 1.45 4.93 9.40
CA ILE A 10 1.80 4.15 8.20
C ILE A 10 2.30 2.75 8.56
N GLU A 11 3.05 2.59 9.65
CA GLU A 11 3.45 1.27 10.12
C GLU A 11 2.23 0.40 10.46
N ARG A 12 1.24 0.97 11.13
CA ARG A 12 -0.02 0.29 11.43
C ARG A 12 -0.78 -0.07 10.16
N TYR A 13 -0.80 0.84 9.20
CA TYR A 13 -1.44 0.64 7.90
C TYR A 13 -0.77 -0.51 7.12
N ASN A 14 0.57 -0.50 7.04
CA ASN A 14 1.33 -1.53 6.34
C ASN A 14 1.18 -2.91 6.99
N ASP A 15 1.14 -2.95 8.33
CA ASP A 15 0.88 -4.18 9.05
C ASP A 15 -0.51 -4.74 8.72
N ALA A 16 -1.51 -3.86 8.64
CA ALA A 16 -2.87 -4.27 8.26
C ALA A 16 -2.91 -4.81 6.83
N TRP A 17 -2.15 -4.25 5.90
CA TRP A 17 -2.03 -4.79 4.55
C TRP A 17 -1.46 -6.21 4.57
N ASN A 18 -0.41 -6.44 5.35
CA ASN A 18 0.20 -7.78 5.45
C ASN A 18 -0.72 -8.80 6.10
N ARG A 19 -1.60 -8.37 7.01
CA ARG A 19 -2.64 -9.22 7.61
C ARG A 19 -3.90 -9.29 6.77
N GLN A 20 -3.99 -8.50 5.69
CA GLN A 20 -5.17 -8.34 4.84
C GLN A 20 -6.42 -7.95 5.63
N ASP A 21 -6.22 -7.05 6.60
CA ASP A 21 -7.25 -6.56 7.51
C ASP A 21 -7.91 -5.31 6.92
N LEU A 22 -8.94 -5.52 6.11
CA LEU A 22 -9.66 -4.43 5.43
C LEU A 22 -10.28 -3.44 6.39
N ASP A 23 -10.78 -3.88 7.55
CA ASP A 23 -11.43 -2.98 8.50
C ASP A 23 -10.43 -1.97 9.06
N THR A 24 -9.24 -2.43 9.45
CA THR A 24 -8.19 -1.53 9.94
C THR A 24 -7.72 -0.60 8.82
N ILE A 25 -7.48 -1.14 7.62
CA ILE A 25 -7.08 -0.33 6.46
C ILE A 25 -8.09 0.79 6.21
N ALA A 26 -9.37 0.45 6.12
CA ALA A 26 -10.43 1.41 5.84
C ALA A 26 -10.55 2.47 6.94
N SER A 27 -10.31 2.09 8.20
CA SER A 27 -10.38 3.02 9.33
C SER A 27 -9.31 4.10 9.28
N LEU A 28 -8.22 3.87 8.54
CA LEU A 28 -7.11 4.83 8.41
C LEU A 28 -7.22 5.68 7.13
N HIS A 29 -8.20 5.41 6.28
CA HIS A 29 -8.45 6.19 5.06
C HIS A 29 -9.37 7.37 5.34
N HIS A 30 -9.06 8.51 4.72
CA HIS A 30 -10.00 9.63 4.64
C HIS A 30 -11.23 9.21 3.83
N ALA A 31 -12.39 9.80 4.12
CA ALA A 31 -13.63 9.48 3.41
C ALA A 31 -13.54 9.70 1.89
N GLU A 32 -12.69 10.64 1.47
CA GLU A 32 -12.47 10.97 0.05
C GLU A 32 -11.19 10.34 -0.50
N VAL A 33 -10.70 9.27 0.12
CA VAL A 33 -9.44 8.62 -0.27
C VAL A 33 -9.42 8.24 -1.75
N VAL A 34 -8.25 8.36 -2.36
CA VAL A 34 -7.99 7.90 -3.73
C VAL A 34 -6.86 6.88 -3.69
N PHE A 35 -7.07 5.73 -4.32
CA PHE A 35 -6.03 4.74 -4.57
C PHE A 35 -5.69 4.81 -6.05
N GLU A 36 -4.42 5.00 -6.35
CA GLU A 36 -3.96 5.00 -7.74
C GLU A 36 -2.66 4.24 -7.88
N ASN A 37 -2.70 3.15 -8.66
CA ASN A 37 -1.49 2.43 -9.04
C ASN A 37 -1.07 2.94 -10.42
N HIS A 38 -0.08 3.81 -10.43
CA HIS A 38 0.38 4.47 -11.66
C HIS A 38 1.03 3.50 -12.64
N THR A 39 1.71 2.48 -12.12
CA THR A 39 2.37 1.49 -12.97
C THR A 39 1.37 0.57 -13.65
N ALA A 40 0.35 0.13 -12.92
CA ALA A 40 -0.68 -0.77 -13.45
C ALA A 40 -1.82 -0.02 -14.15
N GLY A 41 -1.91 1.30 -13.98
CA GLY A 41 -2.99 2.09 -14.57
C GLY A 41 -4.34 1.87 -13.87
N GLU A 42 -4.33 1.60 -12.57
CA GLU A 42 -5.54 1.35 -11.80
C GLU A 42 -5.86 2.54 -10.90
N ARG A 43 -7.14 2.88 -10.77
CA ARG A 43 -7.59 3.99 -9.94
C ARG A 43 -8.95 3.68 -9.31
N ALA A 44 -9.10 4.00 -8.03
CA ALA A 44 -10.37 3.94 -7.31
C ALA A 44 -10.51 5.21 -6.47
N GLU A 45 -11.71 5.78 -6.41
CA GLU A 45 -11.99 7.02 -5.67
C GLU A 45 -13.11 6.81 -4.66
N GLY A 46 -12.92 7.33 -3.44
CA GLY A 46 -13.88 7.25 -2.36
C GLY A 46 -13.70 6.01 -1.51
N ALA A 47 -14.10 6.09 -0.24
CA ALA A 47 -13.85 5.05 0.75
C ALA A 47 -14.40 3.68 0.32
N ASP A 48 -15.63 3.64 -0.19
CA ASP A 48 -16.27 2.36 -0.57
C ASP A 48 -15.58 1.73 -1.78
N ALA A 49 -15.31 2.52 -2.82
CA ALA A 49 -14.64 2.02 -4.03
C ALA A 49 -13.22 1.56 -3.74
N VAL A 50 -12.49 2.29 -2.91
CA VAL A 50 -11.12 1.93 -2.53
C VAL A 50 -11.12 0.64 -1.70
N ARG A 51 -12.04 0.49 -0.75
CA ARG A 51 -12.16 -0.74 0.03
C ARG A 51 -12.45 -1.95 -0.87
N GLU A 52 -13.38 -1.79 -1.81
CA GLU A 52 -13.72 -2.85 -2.78
C GLU A 52 -12.50 -3.24 -3.63
N HIS A 53 -11.76 -2.25 -4.11
CA HIS A 53 -10.57 -2.47 -4.92
C HIS A 53 -9.49 -3.23 -4.14
N ILE A 54 -9.22 -2.83 -2.91
CA ILE A 54 -8.24 -3.51 -2.05
C ILE A 54 -8.69 -4.93 -1.72
N GLY A 55 -9.99 -5.11 -1.45
CA GLY A 55 -10.55 -6.44 -1.21
C GLY A 55 -10.31 -7.39 -2.37
N ALA A 56 -10.46 -6.90 -3.61
CA ALA A 56 -10.18 -7.70 -4.81
C ALA A 56 -8.70 -8.06 -4.90
N ILE A 57 -7.80 -7.12 -4.57
CA ILE A 57 -6.36 -7.41 -4.54
C ILE A 57 -6.07 -8.58 -3.58
N PHE A 58 -6.65 -8.55 -2.38
CA PHE A 58 -6.43 -9.60 -1.39
C PHE A 58 -7.00 -10.96 -1.82
N ARG A 59 -8.20 -10.97 -2.39
CA ARG A 59 -8.80 -12.21 -2.89
C ARG A 59 -7.97 -12.86 -3.99
N ASN A 60 -7.36 -12.04 -4.84
CA ASN A 60 -6.53 -12.51 -5.95
C ASN A 60 -5.09 -12.81 -5.54
N ASN A 61 -4.66 -12.38 -4.36
CA ASN A 61 -3.27 -12.49 -3.91
C ASN A 61 -3.22 -12.84 -2.42
N PRO A 62 -3.70 -14.04 -2.03
CA PRO A 62 -3.84 -14.36 -0.60
C PRO A 62 -2.53 -14.47 0.17
N ASP A 63 -1.40 -14.70 -0.50
CA ASP A 63 -0.09 -14.82 0.14
C ASP A 63 0.80 -13.58 -0.03
N MET A 64 0.23 -12.50 -0.55
CA MET A 64 0.97 -11.26 -0.77
C MET A 64 1.52 -10.69 0.54
N ARG A 65 2.81 -10.32 0.52
CA ARG A 65 3.48 -9.72 1.67
C ARG A 65 4.40 -8.60 1.21
N PHE A 66 4.37 -7.50 1.96
CA PHE A 66 5.24 -6.36 1.74
C PHE A 66 6.29 -6.32 2.84
N ARG A 67 7.54 -6.05 2.45
CA ARG A 67 8.61 -5.75 3.38
C ARG A 67 9.01 -4.29 3.19
N THR A 68 8.90 -3.49 4.24
CA THR A 68 9.31 -2.09 4.20
C THR A 68 10.83 -1.99 4.12
N ARG A 69 11.31 -1.24 3.12
CA ARG A 69 12.75 -0.96 2.95
C ARG A 69 13.11 0.39 3.56
N SER A 70 12.23 1.38 3.43
CA SER A 70 12.39 2.67 4.07
C SER A 70 11.02 3.33 4.25
N LEU A 71 10.92 4.14 5.29
CA LEU A 71 9.72 4.92 5.56
C LEU A 71 10.14 6.30 6.02
N ARG A 72 9.72 7.31 5.27
CA ARG A 72 10.02 8.71 5.57
C ARG A 72 8.72 9.48 5.63
N ALA A 73 8.63 10.42 6.57
CA ALA A 73 7.40 11.16 6.78
C ALA A 73 7.68 12.63 7.07
N GLY A 74 6.74 13.47 6.64
CA GLY A 74 6.59 14.84 7.08
C GLY A 74 5.35 14.97 7.95
N GLU A 75 4.82 16.17 8.09
CA GLU A 75 3.63 16.43 8.91
C GLU A 75 2.35 15.96 8.24
N ASP A 76 2.32 15.95 6.91
CA ASP A 76 1.13 15.66 6.12
C ASP A 76 1.39 14.69 4.95
N PHE A 77 2.48 13.94 5.01
CA PHE A 77 2.80 12.96 3.98
C PHE A 77 3.74 11.87 4.50
N ALA A 78 3.76 10.75 3.81
CA ALA A 78 4.77 9.72 4.01
C ALA A 78 5.16 9.12 2.65
N VAL A 79 6.38 8.59 2.59
CA VAL A 79 6.89 7.85 1.42
C VAL A 79 7.48 6.54 1.94
N CYS A 80 6.97 5.43 1.42
CA CYS A 80 7.38 4.10 1.83
C CYS A 80 7.92 3.31 0.64
N GLU A 81 9.19 2.92 0.71
CA GLU A 81 9.78 2.01 -0.26
C GLU A 81 9.63 0.58 0.27
N TRP A 82 9.23 -0.33 -0.61
CA TRP A 82 8.95 -1.72 -0.20
C TRP A 82 9.38 -2.72 -1.26
N THR A 83 9.49 -3.98 -0.81
CA THR A 83 9.60 -5.13 -1.69
C THR A 83 8.36 -6.00 -1.48
N LEU A 84 7.69 -6.34 -2.57
CA LEU A 84 6.50 -7.19 -2.56
C LEU A 84 6.87 -8.61 -2.96
N ASN A 85 6.36 -9.59 -2.21
CA ASN A 85 6.42 -11.00 -2.54
C ASN A 85 5.00 -11.55 -2.72
N VAL A 86 4.79 -12.31 -3.79
CA VAL A 86 3.49 -12.90 -4.10
C VAL A 86 3.66 -14.12 -4.99
N THR A 87 2.74 -15.09 -4.90
CA THR A 87 2.70 -16.23 -5.82
C THR A 87 1.74 -15.93 -6.97
N LYS A 88 2.23 -16.09 -8.20
CA LYS A 88 1.44 -15.97 -9.43
C LYS A 88 1.70 -17.20 -10.30
N ASP A 89 0.63 -17.89 -10.69
CA ASP A 89 0.71 -19.09 -11.54
C ASP A 89 1.69 -20.14 -10.98
N GLY A 90 1.65 -20.33 -9.66
CA GLY A 90 2.51 -21.30 -8.96
C GLY A 90 3.94 -20.87 -8.78
N ARG A 91 4.30 -19.63 -9.13
CA ARG A 91 5.67 -19.11 -9.02
C ARG A 91 5.73 -17.99 -8.01
N ARG A 92 6.76 -18.02 -7.15
CA ARG A 92 7.05 -16.89 -6.25
C ARG A 92 7.73 -15.78 -7.02
N LEU A 93 7.15 -14.59 -6.94
CA LEU A 93 7.68 -13.40 -7.61
C LEU A 93 7.91 -12.30 -6.59
N GLU A 94 8.88 -11.44 -6.86
CA GLU A 94 9.07 -10.23 -6.07
C GLU A 94 9.41 -9.04 -6.96
N TRP A 95 9.04 -7.86 -6.50
CA TRP A 95 9.44 -6.61 -7.12
C TRP A 95 9.42 -5.49 -6.10
N ASP A 96 10.13 -4.41 -6.44
CA ASP A 96 10.22 -3.24 -5.58
C ASP A 96 9.20 -2.19 -6.02
N GLY A 97 8.80 -1.36 -5.09
CA GLY A 97 7.93 -0.24 -5.37
C GLY A 97 7.99 0.82 -4.30
N VAL A 98 7.17 1.84 -4.50
CA VAL A 98 7.06 2.94 -3.56
C VAL A 98 5.60 3.37 -3.46
N ASP A 99 5.17 3.65 -2.22
CA ASP A 99 3.89 4.28 -1.94
C ASP A 99 4.14 5.71 -1.51
N VAL A 100 3.36 6.62 -2.06
CA VAL A 100 3.31 8.00 -1.62
C VAL A 100 1.95 8.24 -0.98
N PHE A 101 1.97 8.72 0.26
CA PHE A 101 0.77 8.92 1.07
C PHE A 101 0.61 10.38 1.46
N PRO A 102 -0.12 11.20 0.69
CA PRO A 102 -0.61 12.46 1.21
C PRO A 102 -1.66 12.21 2.31
N LEU A 103 -1.57 12.97 3.39
CA LEU A 103 -2.48 12.87 4.53
C LEU A 103 -3.37 14.11 4.60
N ARG A 104 -4.57 13.94 5.15
CA ARG A 104 -5.50 15.03 5.43
C ARG A 104 -6.30 14.68 6.68
N ASP A 105 -6.39 15.61 7.62
CA ASP A 105 -7.12 15.42 8.88
C ASP A 105 -6.65 14.19 9.66
N GLY A 106 -5.35 13.90 9.62
CA GLY A 106 -4.78 12.76 10.33
C GLY A 106 -5.09 11.41 9.70
N LEU A 107 -5.58 11.38 8.46
CA LEU A 107 -5.96 10.16 7.73
C LEU A 107 -5.27 10.13 6.37
N ILE A 108 -5.19 8.94 5.78
CA ILE A 108 -4.60 8.76 4.46
C ILE A 108 -5.58 9.30 3.41
N ALA A 109 -5.19 10.39 2.75
CA ALA A 109 -6.00 11.02 1.71
C ALA A 109 -5.80 10.37 0.35
N ARG A 110 -4.58 9.87 0.08
CA ARG A 110 -4.27 9.18 -1.17
C ARG A 110 -3.26 8.08 -0.89
N LYS A 111 -3.34 7.02 -1.67
CA LYS A 111 -2.31 5.99 -1.75
C LYS A 111 -1.88 5.93 -3.20
N GLU A 112 -0.71 6.44 -3.48
CA GLU A 112 -0.18 6.47 -4.85
C GLU A 112 0.95 5.46 -4.95
N VAL A 113 0.77 4.47 -5.82
CA VAL A 113 1.67 3.33 -5.95
C VAL A 113 2.45 3.43 -7.25
N TYR A 114 3.77 3.27 -7.15
CA TYR A 114 4.68 3.18 -8.29
C TYR A 114 5.53 1.93 -8.11
N SER A 115 5.50 1.03 -9.07
CA SER A 115 6.32 -0.18 -9.04
C SER A 115 7.50 -0.03 -9.99
N ALA A 116 8.55 -0.78 -9.76
CA ALA A 116 9.67 -0.84 -10.68
C ALA A 116 9.16 -1.29 -12.06
N SER A 117 9.61 -0.62 -13.10
CA SER A 117 9.10 -0.85 -14.47
C SER A 117 9.62 -2.13 -15.11
N HIS A 118 10.64 -2.73 -14.54
CA HIS A 118 11.19 -3.98 -15.03
C HIS A 118 10.33 -5.16 -14.58
N ARG A 119 10.58 -6.32 -15.16
CA ARG A 119 9.82 -7.53 -14.85
C ARG A 119 10.00 -7.93 -13.39
N PRO A 120 8.93 -8.48 -12.78
CA PRO A 120 9.07 -9.15 -11.49
C PRO A 120 10.14 -10.25 -11.59
N ARG A 121 10.88 -10.41 -10.52
CA ARG A 121 11.94 -11.42 -10.42
C ARG A 121 11.55 -12.53 -9.47
N GLU A 122 12.19 -13.68 -9.61
CA GLU A 122 12.06 -14.75 -8.62
C GLU A 122 13.00 -14.46 -7.45
N PRO A 123 12.54 -14.63 -6.20
CA PRO A 123 13.40 -14.44 -5.04
C PRO A 123 14.57 -15.42 -5.08
N THR A 124 15.76 -14.96 -4.67
CA THR A 124 16.95 -15.79 -4.57
C THR A 124 17.11 -16.30 -3.15
N GLY A 125 17.16 -17.58 -2.99
CA GLY A 125 17.45 -18.24 -1.72
C GLY A 125 16.25 -18.65 -0.93
#